data_31532a7e1b36b9080afcd0e6f1fa739e
#
_entry.id   31532a7e1b36b9080afcd0e6f1fa739e
#
_cell.length_a   1.000
_cell.length_b   1.000
_cell.length_c   1.000
_cell.angle_alpha   90.00
_cell.angle_beta   90.00
_cell.angle_gamma   90.00
#
_symmetry.space_group_name_H-M   'P 1'
#
loop_
_entity.id
_entity.type
_entity.pdbx_description
1 polymer ?
#
loop_
_entity_poly.entity_id
_entity_poly.type
_entity_poly.pdbx_seq_one_letter_code
_entity_poly.pdbx_strand_id
1 'polypeptide(L)'
;MAEKITINDDHTLNVSDNPIIPFIEGDGTGIDIWPAAKLVLDAAAGKYGRTIEWIEVLAGEKAFNETGDWLPQQTVDTFEEYLIGIKGPLTTPIGGGFRSLNVALRQLLDLYVCLRPVRWFEGVPSPVKQPELVDMVIFRENTEDIYAGLAVSYTHLRAHETQFDR
;
A
#
# COMPACT_ATOMS: atom_id res chain seq x y z
N MET A 1 27.11 -0.70 -5.08
CA MET A 1 26.20 0.34 -5.55
C MET A 1 24.79 -0.09 -5.22
N ALA A 2 23.89 0.85 -5.00
CA ALA A 2 22.48 0.53 -4.84
C ALA A 2 21.88 0.16 -6.22
N GLU A 3 20.97 -0.82 -6.23
CA GLU A 3 20.43 -1.38 -7.47
C GLU A 3 18.92 -1.51 -7.37
N LYS A 4 18.23 -1.34 -8.51
CA LYS A 4 16.79 -1.59 -8.60
C LYS A 4 16.50 -3.08 -8.46
N ILE A 5 15.37 -3.40 -7.85
CA ILE A 5 14.80 -4.74 -7.92
C ILE A 5 14.31 -4.97 -9.35
N THR A 6 14.64 -6.11 -9.91
CA THR A 6 14.22 -6.51 -11.26
C THR A 6 13.46 -7.82 -11.23
N ILE A 7 12.64 -8.04 -12.26
CA ILE A 7 11.90 -9.29 -12.45
C ILE A 7 12.56 -10.10 -13.57
N ASN A 8 12.74 -11.38 -13.34
CA ASN A 8 13.26 -12.33 -14.31
C ASN A 8 12.13 -12.89 -15.20
N ASP A 9 12.48 -13.56 -16.31
CA ASP A 9 11.51 -14.14 -17.24
C ASP A 9 10.62 -15.21 -16.59
N ASP A 10 11.08 -15.86 -15.53
CA ASP A 10 10.33 -16.82 -14.72
C ASP A 10 9.47 -16.19 -13.61
N HIS A 11 9.33 -14.85 -13.62
CA HIS A 11 8.63 -14.04 -12.62
C HIS A 11 9.26 -14.06 -11.21
N THR A 12 10.47 -14.56 -11.03
CA THR A 12 11.21 -14.39 -9.79
C THR A 12 11.82 -12.99 -9.70
N LEU A 13 11.99 -12.50 -8.48
CA LEU A 13 12.61 -11.19 -8.25
C LEU A 13 14.12 -11.35 -8.05
N ASN A 14 14.89 -10.49 -8.69
CA ASN A 14 16.30 -10.31 -8.43
C ASN A 14 16.48 -9.13 -7.47
N VAL A 15 16.92 -9.42 -6.24
CA VAL A 15 17.08 -8.44 -5.17
C VAL A 15 18.53 -8.43 -4.72
N SER A 16 19.21 -7.32 -4.92
CA SER A 16 20.61 -7.14 -4.48
C SER A 16 20.71 -7.00 -2.97
N ASP A 17 21.93 -7.02 -2.43
CA ASP A 17 22.19 -6.76 -1.01
C ASP A 17 22.03 -5.27 -0.64
N ASN A 18 21.88 -4.40 -1.62
CA ASN A 18 21.63 -2.98 -1.45
C ASN A 18 20.52 -2.49 -2.40
N PRO A 19 19.25 -2.91 -2.20
CA PRO A 19 18.15 -2.53 -3.05
C PRO A 19 17.76 -1.07 -2.86
N ILE A 20 17.25 -0.46 -3.93
CA ILE A 20 16.62 0.86 -3.89
C ILE A 20 15.12 0.65 -3.67
N ILE A 21 14.54 1.29 -2.65
CA ILE A 21 13.11 1.20 -2.33
C ILE A 21 12.52 2.60 -2.26
N PRO A 22 11.58 2.95 -3.16
CA PRO A 22 10.82 4.18 -3.07
C PRO A 22 9.85 4.15 -1.88
N PHE A 23 9.62 5.33 -1.28
CA PHE A 23 8.65 5.48 -0.22
C PHE A 23 7.88 6.80 -0.30
N ILE A 24 6.64 6.76 0.17
CA ILE A 24 5.83 7.93 0.49
C ILE A 24 5.79 8.04 2.01
N GLU A 25 6.32 9.12 2.57
CA GLU A 25 6.24 9.38 4.02
C GLU A 25 4.79 9.44 4.50
N GLY A 26 3.94 10.11 3.72
CA GLY A 26 2.51 10.26 3.99
C GLY A 26 2.18 11.50 4.81
N ASP A 27 0.87 11.64 5.08
CA ASP A 27 0.29 12.80 5.78
C ASP A 27 0.05 12.50 7.26
N GLY A 28 -0.18 13.55 8.05
CA GLY A 28 -0.56 13.43 9.45
C GLY A 28 0.45 12.63 10.26
N THR A 29 0.07 11.44 10.73
CA THR A 29 0.94 10.56 11.52
C THR A 29 2.08 9.94 10.72
N GLY A 30 2.12 10.12 9.41
CA GLY A 30 3.17 9.59 8.53
C GLY A 30 4.56 10.05 8.94
N ILE A 31 4.69 11.33 9.29
CA ILE A 31 5.95 11.94 9.75
C ILE A 31 6.52 11.33 11.04
N ASP A 32 5.67 10.75 11.88
CA ASP A 32 6.08 10.05 13.10
C ASP A 32 6.36 8.57 12.84
N ILE A 33 5.52 7.94 11.99
CA ILE A 33 5.58 6.51 11.70
C ILE A 33 6.79 6.17 10.84
N TRP A 34 7.06 6.99 9.81
CA TRP A 34 8.10 6.68 8.83
C TRP A 34 9.51 6.59 9.44
N PRO A 35 9.98 7.56 10.25
CA PRO A 35 11.30 7.46 10.88
C PRO A 35 11.45 6.22 11.76
N ALA A 36 10.41 5.84 12.49
CA ALA A 36 10.41 4.65 13.34
C ALA A 36 10.45 3.37 12.48
N ALA A 37 9.65 3.29 11.43
CA ALA A 37 9.66 2.17 10.49
C ALA A 37 11.01 2.02 9.79
N LYS A 38 11.56 3.13 9.29
CA LYS A 38 12.88 3.16 8.64
C LYS A 38 13.98 2.65 9.56
N LEU A 39 14.00 3.10 10.82
CA LEU A 39 14.97 2.67 11.82
C LEU A 39 14.94 1.14 12.01
N VAL A 40 13.76 0.55 12.10
CA VAL A 40 13.59 -0.90 12.26
C VAL A 40 14.04 -1.66 11.01
N LEU A 41 13.66 -1.17 9.83
CA LEU A 41 14.04 -1.79 8.55
C LEU A 41 15.54 -1.73 8.30
N ASP A 42 16.18 -0.59 8.55
CA ASP A 42 17.63 -0.41 8.41
C ASP A 42 18.40 -1.31 9.40
N ALA A 43 17.93 -1.39 10.65
CA ALA A 43 18.54 -2.27 11.66
C ALA A 43 18.38 -3.76 11.29
N ALA A 44 17.23 -4.15 10.77
CA ALA A 44 16.98 -5.51 10.32
C ALA A 44 17.84 -5.88 9.11
N ALA A 45 17.95 -5.00 8.11
CA ALA A 45 18.83 -5.19 6.96
C ALA A 45 20.30 -5.30 7.39
N GLY A 46 20.76 -4.38 8.26
CA GLY A 46 22.11 -4.36 8.77
C GLY A 46 22.52 -5.62 9.53
N LYS A 47 21.55 -6.27 10.21
CA LYS A 47 21.79 -7.57 10.90
C LYS A 47 22.24 -8.68 9.93
N TYR A 48 21.85 -8.58 8.66
CA TYR A 48 22.22 -9.53 7.61
C TYR A 48 23.30 -8.99 6.66
N GLY A 49 23.98 -7.90 7.04
CA GLY A 49 25.03 -7.28 6.22
C GLY A 49 24.50 -6.56 4.98
N ARG A 50 23.21 -6.20 4.97
CA ARG A 50 22.53 -5.53 3.86
C ARG A 50 22.23 -4.08 4.20
N THR A 51 22.00 -3.29 3.17
CA THR A 51 21.57 -1.88 3.30
C THR A 51 20.41 -1.63 2.35
N ILE A 52 19.61 -0.60 2.66
CA ILE A 52 18.50 -0.18 1.79
C ILE A 52 18.75 1.28 1.41
N GLU A 53 18.71 1.57 0.11
CA GLU A 53 18.70 2.94 -0.39
C GLU A 53 17.26 3.42 -0.50
N TRP A 54 16.93 4.48 0.21
CA TRP A 54 15.57 5.02 0.28
C TRP A 54 15.41 6.20 -0.66
N ILE A 55 14.37 6.18 -1.53
CA ILE A 55 14.00 7.30 -2.40
C ILE A 55 12.62 7.80 -2.00
N GLU A 56 12.53 9.06 -1.55
CA GLU A 56 11.25 9.68 -1.28
C GLU A 56 10.54 10.04 -2.59
N VAL A 57 9.25 9.67 -2.69
CA VAL A 57 8.33 10.12 -3.72
C VAL A 57 7.10 10.75 -3.06
N LEU A 58 6.51 11.75 -3.72
CA LEU A 58 5.50 12.59 -3.12
C LEU A 58 4.09 12.11 -3.43
N ALA A 59 3.22 12.10 -2.41
CA ALA A 59 1.79 11.94 -2.56
C ALA A 59 1.07 12.60 -1.36
N GLY A 60 -0.22 12.92 -1.52
CA GLY A 60 -1.02 13.51 -0.48
C GLY A 60 -0.82 15.00 -0.31
N GLU A 61 -0.97 15.50 0.91
CA GLU A 61 -0.91 16.93 1.23
C GLU A 61 0.47 17.52 0.95
N LYS A 62 1.54 16.79 1.25
CA LYS A 62 2.92 17.20 0.96
C LYS A 62 3.13 17.41 -0.55
N ALA A 63 2.67 16.49 -1.37
CA ALA A 63 2.74 16.61 -2.82
C ALA A 63 1.97 17.83 -3.33
N PHE A 64 0.74 18.03 -2.85
CA PHE A 64 -0.10 19.15 -3.24
C PHE A 64 0.54 20.50 -2.88
N ASN A 65 1.12 20.62 -1.71
CA ASN A 65 1.79 21.84 -1.27
C ASN A 65 3.03 22.17 -2.11
N GLU A 66 3.75 21.16 -2.61
CA GLU A 66 4.97 21.34 -3.38
C GLU A 66 4.73 21.47 -4.89
N THR A 67 3.76 20.72 -5.42
CA THR A 67 3.57 20.58 -6.87
C THR A 67 2.20 21.05 -7.39
N GLY A 68 1.22 21.23 -6.48
CA GLY A 68 -0.18 21.48 -6.84
C GLY A 68 -0.97 20.23 -7.24
N ASP A 69 -0.36 19.05 -7.19
CA ASP A 69 -0.99 17.77 -7.50
C ASP A 69 -0.94 16.84 -6.28
N TRP A 70 -2.08 16.21 -5.96
CA TRP A 70 -2.19 15.25 -4.86
C TRP A 70 -1.51 13.91 -5.11
N LEU A 71 -1.36 13.55 -6.36
CA LEU A 71 -0.70 12.31 -6.79
C LEU A 71 0.06 12.54 -8.10
N PRO A 72 1.27 13.10 -8.03
CA PRO A 72 2.09 13.32 -9.22
C PRO A 72 2.32 12.04 -10.02
N GLN A 73 2.22 12.12 -11.34
CA GLN A 73 2.46 10.97 -12.23
C GLN A 73 3.84 10.34 -11.99
N GLN A 74 4.86 11.17 -11.71
CA GLN A 74 6.21 10.70 -11.39
C GLN A 74 6.23 9.68 -10.23
N THR A 75 5.34 9.82 -9.24
CA THR A 75 5.25 8.87 -8.12
C THR A 75 4.75 7.51 -8.59
N VAL A 76 3.74 7.51 -9.46
CA VAL A 76 3.23 6.27 -10.06
C VAL A 76 4.30 5.60 -10.90
N ASP A 77 4.91 6.36 -11.82
CA ASP A 77 5.98 5.88 -12.71
C ASP A 77 7.16 5.29 -11.91
N THR A 78 7.52 5.93 -10.78
CA THR A 78 8.59 5.43 -9.92
C THR A 78 8.21 4.10 -9.27
N PHE A 79 6.99 3.94 -8.78
CA PHE A 79 6.56 2.65 -8.20
C PHE A 79 6.50 1.53 -9.24
N GLU A 80 6.07 1.83 -10.46
CA GLU A 80 6.11 0.88 -11.58
C GLU A 80 7.55 0.49 -11.94
N GLU A 81 8.44 1.47 -12.04
CA GLU A 81 9.84 1.25 -12.41
C GLU A 81 10.62 0.43 -11.38
N TYR A 82 10.34 0.64 -10.08
CA TYR A 82 11.06 -0.03 -8.99
C TYR A 82 10.37 -1.31 -8.50
N LEU A 83 9.17 -1.64 -8.96
CA LEU A 83 8.39 -2.85 -8.66
C LEU A 83 7.95 -2.99 -7.20
N ILE A 84 8.38 -2.11 -6.31
CA ILE A 84 8.08 -2.11 -4.88
C ILE A 84 7.97 -0.67 -4.39
N GLY A 85 7.21 -0.47 -3.31
CA GLY A 85 7.16 0.81 -2.63
C GLY A 85 6.55 0.68 -1.25
N ILE A 86 6.97 1.56 -0.35
CA ILE A 86 6.37 1.72 0.97
C ILE A 86 5.54 2.99 0.97
N LYS A 87 4.30 2.89 1.44
CA LYS A 87 3.39 4.02 1.49
C LYS A 87 2.92 4.28 2.92
N GLY A 88 3.16 5.50 3.41
CA GLY A 88 2.56 6.03 4.61
C GLY A 88 1.07 6.37 4.45
N PRO A 89 0.39 6.84 5.50
CA PRO A 89 -1.01 7.26 5.44
C PRO A 89 -1.17 8.45 4.48
N LEU A 90 -2.27 8.50 3.73
CA LEU A 90 -2.59 9.62 2.85
C LEU A 90 -3.95 10.23 3.22
N THR A 91 -3.99 11.53 3.35
CA THR A 91 -5.21 12.30 3.53
C THR A 91 -5.92 12.44 2.18
N THR A 92 -7.20 12.10 2.16
CA THR A 92 -8.05 12.38 0.99
C THR A 92 -8.76 13.70 1.21
N PRO A 93 -8.68 14.67 0.29
CA PRO A 93 -9.38 15.94 0.44
C PRO A 93 -10.89 15.72 0.57
N ILE A 94 -11.50 16.39 1.54
CA ILE A 94 -12.94 16.36 1.78
C ILE A 94 -13.62 17.39 0.89
N GLY A 95 -14.53 16.96 0.03
CA GLY A 95 -15.29 17.80 -0.89
C GLY A 95 -14.77 17.78 -2.32
N GLY A 96 -15.66 17.98 -3.29
CA GLY A 96 -15.28 18.08 -4.72
C GLY A 96 -15.17 16.78 -5.49
N GLY A 97 -15.68 15.64 -4.97
CA GLY A 97 -15.75 14.39 -5.75
C GLY A 97 -14.41 13.68 -5.94
N PHE A 98 -13.40 14.02 -5.14
CA PHE A 98 -12.10 13.34 -5.20
C PHE A 98 -12.23 11.87 -4.78
N ARG A 99 -11.76 10.98 -5.66
CA ARG A 99 -11.57 9.58 -5.31
C ARG A 99 -10.42 9.46 -4.30
N SER A 100 -10.54 8.54 -3.34
CA SER A 100 -9.46 8.28 -2.38
C SER A 100 -8.12 8.04 -3.11
N LEU A 101 -7.08 8.76 -2.72
CA LEU A 101 -5.72 8.59 -3.28
C LEU A 101 -5.22 7.14 -3.13
N ASN A 102 -5.61 6.48 -2.04
CA ASN A 102 -5.28 5.07 -1.82
C ASN A 102 -5.95 4.15 -2.85
N VAL A 103 -7.19 4.46 -3.24
CA VAL A 103 -7.90 3.69 -4.28
C VAL A 103 -7.30 4.00 -5.65
N ALA A 104 -6.97 5.26 -5.92
CA ALA A 104 -6.31 5.65 -7.17
C ALA A 104 -4.99 4.91 -7.37
N LEU A 105 -4.10 4.89 -6.38
CA LEU A 105 -2.83 4.15 -6.45
C LEU A 105 -3.04 2.65 -6.70
N ARG A 106 -4.01 2.02 -6.02
CA ARG A 106 -4.29 0.59 -6.23
C ARG A 106 -4.74 0.28 -7.65
N GLN A 107 -5.55 1.16 -8.24
CA GLN A 107 -6.04 0.99 -9.61
C GLN A 107 -4.97 1.30 -10.64
N LEU A 108 -4.22 2.39 -10.48
CA LEU A 108 -3.16 2.78 -11.41
C LEU A 108 -2.03 1.74 -11.48
N LEU A 109 -1.67 1.16 -10.34
CA LEU A 109 -0.62 0.15 -10.23
C LEU A 109 -1.13 -1.30 -10.33
N ASP A 110 -2.42 -1.50 -10.65
CA ASP A 110 -3.08 -2.81 -10.71
C ASP A 110 -2.82 -3.71 -9.48
N LEU A 111 -2.89 -3.12 -8.28
CA LEU A 111 -2.70 -3.83 -7.03
C LEU A 111 -3.97 -4.60 -6.65
N TYR A 112 -4.30 -5.64 -7.41
CA TYR A 112 -5.56 -6.36 -7.35
C TYR A 112 -5.83 -7.09 -6.03
N VAL A 113 -4.81 -7.40 -5.25
CA VAL A 113 -4.97 -8.09 -3.96
C VAL A 113 -4.23 -7.37 -2.83
N CYS A 114 -4.89 -7.25 -1.67
CA CYS A 114 -4.24 -6.87 -0.43
C CYS A 114 -3.98 -8.14 0.40
N LEU A 115 -2.73 -8.58 0.40
CA LEU A 115 -2.29 -9.77 1.13
C LEU A 115 -1.96 -9.40 2.57
N ARG A 116 -2.65 -10.01 3.54
CA ARG A 116 -2.48 -9.73 4.97
C ARG A 116 -2.19 -11.02 5.74
N PRO A 117 -0.92 -11.37 5.95
CA PRO A 117 -0.54 -12.42 6.88
C PRO A 117 -0.86 -11.98 8.32
N VAL A 118 -1.58 -12.81 9.05
CA VAL A 118 -1.93 -12.58 10.45
C VAL A 118 -1.39 -13.71 11.26
N ARG A 119 -0.44 -13.40 12.14
CA ARG A 119 0.25 -14.36 12.99
C ARG A 119 0.40 -13.79 14.39
N TRP A 120 0.21 -14.62 15.39
CA TRP A 120 0.54 -14.21 16.75
C TRP A 120 2.04 -14.35 17.04
N PHE A 121 2.54 -13.48 17.90
CA PHE A 121 3.91 -13.51 18.40
C PHE A 121 3.90 -13.70 19.90
N GLU A 122 4.75 -14.59 20.41
CA GLU A 122 4.90 -14.86 21.83
C GLU A 122 5.18 -13.57 22.62
N GLY A 123 4.50 -13.41 23.75
CA GLY A 123 4.61 -12.23 24.61
C GLY A 123 3.67 -11.07 24.24
N VAL A 124 2.95 -11.15 23.11
CA VAL A 124 1.98 -10.13 22.73
C VAL A 124 0.58 -10.48 23.28
N PRO A 125 -0.07 -9.57 24.03
CA PRO A 125 -1.45 -9.78 24.46
C PRO A 125 -2.40 -10.02 23.30
N SER A 126 -3.33 -10.97 23.45
CA SER A 126 -4.31 -11.29 22.42
C SER A 126 -5.70 -11.47 23.02
N PRO A 127 -6.77 -11.01 22.35
CA PRO A 127 -8.14 -11.27 22.77
C PRO A 127 -8.61 -12.69 22.44
N VAL A 128 -7.83 -13.45 21.68
CA VAL A 128 -8.14 -14.81 21.26
C VAL A 128 -7.74 -15.79 22.37
N LYS A 129 -8.54 -16.85 22.59
CA LYS A 129 -8.31 -17.82 23.67
C LYS A 129 -7.06 -18.70 23.46
N GLN A 130 -6.73 -19.00 22.22
CA GLN A 130 -5.58 -19.81 21.80
C GLN A 130 -4.82 -19.07 20.68
N PRO A 131 -4.11 -17.99 21.03
CA PRO A 131 -3.48 -17.14 20.03
C PRO A 131 -2.34 -17.85 19.27
N GLU A 132 -1.71 -18.84 19.87
CA GLU A 132 -0.66 -19.67 19.27
C GLU A 132 -1.13 -20.47 18.05
N LEU A 133 -2.45 -20.66 17.90
CA LEU A 133 -3.06 -21.32 16.74
C LEU A 133 -3.39 -20.35 15.59
N VAL A 134 -3.15 -19.04 15.79
CA VAL A 134 -3.42 -18.03 14.76
C VAL A 134 -2.24 -17.96 13.80
N ASP A 135 -2.42 -18.55 12.62
CA ASP A 135 -1.53 -18.42 11.46
C ASP A 135 -2.40 -18.48 10.19
N MET A 136 -2.78 -17.32 9.67
CA MET A 136 -3.67 -17.22 8.52
C MET A 136 -3.22 -16.13 7.58
N VAL A 137 -3.64 -16.22 6.31
CA VAL A 137 -3.43 -15.20 5.30
C VAL A 137 -4.78 -14.74 4.77
N ILE A 138 -5.07 -13.44 4.90
CA ILE A 138 -6.28 -12.83 4.38
C ILE A 138 -5.98 -12.23 3.01
N PHE A 139 -6.69 -12.69 1.98
CA PHE A 139 -6.69 -12.11 0.64
C PHE A 139 -7.88 -11.16 0.53
N ARG A 140 -7.63 -9.87 0.40
CA ARG A 140 -8.66 -8.86 0.26
C ARG A 140 -8.68 -8.32 -1.16
N GLU A 141 -9.86 -8.30 -1.77
CA GLU A 141 -10.12 -7.60 -3.03
C GLU A 141 -9.79 -6.11 -2.91
N ASN A 142 -9.22 -5.54 -3.94
CA ASN A 142 -8.62 -4.21 -3.86
C ASN A 142 -8.98 -3.27 -5.01
N THR A 143 -9.32 -3.80 -6.19
CA THR A 143 -9.57 -3.04 -7.43
C THR A 143 -10.95 -3.22 -8.00
N GLU A 144 -11.58 -4.36 -7.72
CA GLU A 144 -12.91 -4.74 -8.19
C GLU A 144 -14.00 -4.46 -7.16
N ASP A 145 -15.23 -4.97 -7.38
CA ASP A 145 -16.38 -4.86 -6.51
C ASP A 145 -16.68 -3.39 -6.14
N ILE A 146 -16.76 -3.06 -4.88
CA ILE A 146 -17.06 -1.70 -4.39
C ILE A 146 -16.00 -0.66 -4.80
N TYR A 147 -14.78 -1.10 -5.10
CA TYR A 147 -13.67 -0.23 -5.50
C TYR A 147 -13.66 0.08 -7.00
N ALA A 148 -14.29 -0.74 -7.83
CA ALA A 148 -14.40 -0.51 -9.26
C ALA A 148 -15.22 0.76 -9.60
N GLY A 149 -16.06 1.22 -8.67
CA GLY A 149 -16.94 2.37 -8.86
C GLY A 149 -18.16 2.08 -9.75
N LEU A 150 -18.27 0.88 -10.28
CA LEU A 150 -19.42 0.41 -11.08
C LEU A 150 -20.51 -0.21 -10.20
N ALA A 151 -20.14 -0.73 -9.04
CA ALA A 151 -21.03 -1.45 -8.12
C ALA A 151 -22.18 -0.59 -7.59
N VAL A 152 -22.01 0.72 -7.48
CA VAL A 152 -23.08 1.63 -7.00
C VAL A 152 -24.29 1.63 -7.91
N SER A 153 -24.10 1.53 -9.22
CA SER A 153 -25.22 1.45 -10.20
C SER A 153 -25.97 0.11 -10.12
N TYR A 154 -25.25 -0.98 -9.89
CA TYR A 154 -25.84 -2.32 -9.81
C TYR A 154 -26.54 -2.60 -8.48
N THR A 155 -26.03 -2.13 -7.36
CA THR A 155 -26.70 -2.28 -6.06
C THR A 155 -28.01 -1.51 -6.00
N HIS A 156 -28.11 -0.36 -6.65
CA HIS A 156 -29.36 0.40 -6.73
C HIS A 156 -30.41 -0.33 -7.58
N LEU A 157 -30.03 -0.92 -8.69
CA LEU A 157 -30.94 -1.70 -9.55
C LEU A 157 -31.44 -2.97 -8.85
N ARG A 158 -30.55 -3.72 -8.18
CA ARG A 158 -30.93 -4.93 -7.42
C ARG A 158 -31.80 -4.63 -6.20
N ALA A 159 -31.57 -3.52 -5.49
CA ALA A 159 -32.41 -3.12 -4.38
C ALA A 159 -33.87 -2.80 -4.84
N HIS A 160 -34.05 -2.31 -6.05
CA HIS A 160 -35.38 -2.09 -6.63
C HIS A 160 -36.04 -3.40 -7.10
N GLU A 161 -35.27 -4.32 -7.69
CA GLU A 161 -35.77 -5.62 -8.13
C GLU A 161 -36.26 -6.49 -6.97
N THR A 162 -35.56 -6.47 -5.83
CA THR A 162 -35.98 -7.25 -4.65
C THR A 162 -37.20 -6.67 -3.92
N GLN A 163 -37.62 -5.45 -4.21
CA GLN A 163 -38.85 -4.85 -3.66
C GLN A 163 -40.10 -5.22 -4.46
N PHE A 164 -39.97 -5.70 -5.69
CA PHE A 164 -41.11 -6.08 -6.53
C PHE A 164 -41.52 -7.56 -6.50
N ASP A 165 -40.66 -8.41 -5.90
CA ASP A 165 -40.91 -9.86 -5.77
C ASP A 165 -41.44 -10.28 -4.38
N ARG A 166 -42.15 -9.36 -3.65
CA ARG A 166 -42.84 -9.67 -2.40
C ARG A 166 -44.30 -9.21 -2.40
#